data_8ca2e12e0067ec17492170bf71d8ba85
#
_entry.id   8ca2e12e0067ec17492170bf71d8ba85
#
_cell.length_a   1.000
_cell.length_b   1.000
_cell.length_c   1.000
_cell.angle_alpha   90.00
_cell.angle_beta   90.00
_cell.angle_gamma   90.00
#
_symmetry.space_group_name_H-M   'P 1'
#
loop_
_entity.id
_entity.type
_entity.pdbx_description
1 polymer ?
#
loop_
_entity_poly.entity_id
_entity_poly.type
_entity_poly.pdbx_seq_one_letter_code
_entity_poly.pdbx_strand_id
1 'polypeptide(L)'
;MVTLANGGAWLVNGAEIIADGPKAQAELAAKTGRTVSKEEAKKQTIAYGILENHNTSGNMEKLKIKFDKLTSHDITFVGIIQTARASGLTKFPIPYVLTNCHNSLCAVGGTINEDDHLFGLTCAKKYGGVYVPPHQAVIHQFAREMLAGGGKMILGSDSHTRYGALGTMAMGEGGPELVKQLLNQTYDCLLYTSPSPR
;
A
#
# COMPACT_ATOMS: atom_id res chain seq x y z
N MET A 1 21.26 -19.56 -6.94
CA MET A 1 21.60 -19.88 -5.52
C MET A 1 21.06 -18.73 -4.67
N VAL A 2 20.33 -19.01 -3.62
CA VAL A 2 19.83 -17.99 -2.69
C VAL A 2 20.82 -17.87 -1.52
N THR A 3 21.28 -16.67 -1.25
CA THR A 3 22.15 -16.39 -0.11
C THR A 3 21.32 -15.70 0.97
N LEU A 4 21.35 -16.24 2.19
CA LEU A 4 20.69 -15.63 3.35
C LEU A 4 21.70 -14.75 4.08
N ALA A 5 21.33 -13.49 4.28
CA ALA A 5 22.08 -12.55 5.11
C ALA A 5 21.31 -12.35 6.43
N ASN A 6 21.89 -12.69 7.55
CA ASN A 6 21.28 -12.58 8.89
C ASN A 6 21.48 -11.19 9.52
N GLY A 7 21.91 -10.20 8.77
CA GLY A 7 22.13 -8.83 9.21
C GLY A 7 21.71 -7.85 8.14
N GLY A 8 22.02 -6.59 8.33
CA GLY A 8 21.85 -5.57 7.30
C GLY A 8 22.70 -5.87 6.07
N ALA A 9 22.33 -5.29 4.95
CA ALA A 9 23.09 -5.37 3.72
C ALA A 9 23.11 -4.01 3.00
N TRP A 10 24.19 -3.78 2.27
CA TRP A 10 24.35 -2.62 1.39
C TRP A 10 24.13 -3.06 -0.05
N LEU A 11 23.30 -2.36 -0.77
CA LEU A 11 23.12 -2.57 -2.20
C LEU A 11 23.94 -1.53 -2.95
N VAL A 12 24.94 -2.01 -3.71
CA VAL A 12 25.86 -1.16 -4.47
C VAL A 12 25.44 -1.13 -5.93
N ASN A 13 25.19 0.06 -6.45
CA ASN A 13 24.82 0.30 -7.86
C ASN A 13 23.63 -0.56 -8.35
N GLY A 14 22.74 -0.96 -7.45
CA GLY A 14 21.56 -1.77 -7.79
C GLY A 14 21.84 -3.24 -8.13
N ALA A 15 23.07 -3.71 -7.99
CA ALA A 15 23.47 -5.06 -8.43
C ALA A 15 24.22 -5.88 -7.38
N GLU A 16 25.13 -5.30 -6.64
CA GLU A 16 25.97 -6.01 -5.69
C GLU A 16 25.47 -5.85 -4.26
N ILE A 17 25.53 -6.93 -3.49
CA ILE A 17 25.20 -6.93 -2.06
C ILE A 17 26.46 -7.12 -1.24
N ILE A 18 26.71 -6.18 -0.33
CA ILE A 18 27.75 -6.28 0.70
C ILE A 18 27.05 -6.49 2.03
N ALA A 19 27.40 -7.56 2.76
CA ALA A 19 26.87 -7.79 4.09
C ALA A 19 27.34 -6.69 5.06
N ASP A 20 26.43 -6.20 5.91
CA ASP A 20 26.79 -5.22 6.92
C ASP A 20 27.69 -5.85 7.98
N GLY A 21 28.78 -5.16 8.31
CA GLY A 21 29.77 -5.65 9.27
C GLY A 21 31.00 -4.75 9.35
N PRO A 22 31.99 -5.12 10.17
CA PRO A 22 33.17 -4.29 10.40
C PRO A 22 33.96 -3.92 9.14
N LYS A 23 33.91 -4.76 8.12
CA LYS A 23 34.62 -4.55 6.83
C LYS A 23 33.77 -3.85 5.77
N ALA A 24 32.46 -3.69 5.99
CA ALA A 24 31.53 -3.19 4.99
C ALA A 24 31.93 -1.81 4.45
N GLN A 25 32.34 -0.90 5.30
CA GLN A 25 32.74 0.45 4.88
C GLN A 25 34.01 0.46 4.04
N ALA A 26 34.97 -0.40 4.32
CA ALA A 26 36.19 -0.52 3.50
C ALA A 26 35.87 -1.11 2.12
N GLU A 27 35.00 -2.12 2.05
CA GLU A 27 34.54 -2.71 0.79
C GLU A 27 33.70 -1.72 -0.02
N LEU A 28 32.83 -0.95 0.63
CA LEU A 28 32.05 0.12 -0.01
C LEU A 28 32.96 1.19 -0.62
N ALA A 29 33.93 1.68 0.17
CA ALA A 29 34.88 2.69 -0.29
C ALA A 29 35.72 2.18 -1.46
N ALA A 30 36.16 0.93 -1.42
CA ALA A 30 36.94 0.31 -2.49
C ALA A 30 36.13 0.19 -3.81
N LYS A 31 34.80 -0.09 -3.72
CA LYS A 31 33.94 -0.28 -4.89
C LYS A 31 33.33 1.02 -5.43
N THR A 32 33.03 1.97 -4.55
CA THR A 32 32.29 3.19 -4.92
C THR A 32 33.17 4.45 -4.91
N GLY A 33 34.37 4.38 -4.35
CA GLY A 33 35.21 5.55 -4.11
C GLY A 33 34.69 6.51 -3.04
N ARG A 34 33.64 6.12 -2.30
CA ARG A 34 32.96 6.95 -1.31
C ARG A 34 32.74 6.21 0.01
N THR A 35 32.78 6.96 1.11
CA THR A 35 32.26 6.51 2.39
C THR A 35 30.87 7.06 2.56
N VAL A 36 29.87 6.20 2.81
CA VAL A 36 28.47 6.57 2.96
C VAL A 36 27.97 6.06 4.29
N SER A 37 27.37 6.92 5.09
CA SER A 37 26.72 6.51 6.34
C SER A 37 25.41 5.73 6.06
N LYS A 38 24.98 4.92 7.04
CA LYS A 38 23.70 4.20 6.91
C LYS A 38 22.53 5.17 6.75
N GLU A 39 22.56 6.30 7.43
CA GLU A 39 21.50 7.31 7.35
C GLU A 39 21.43 7.96 5.98
N GLU A 40 22.55 8.16 5.32
CA GLU A 40 22.58 8.66 3.93
C GLU A 40 22.13 7.60 2.93
N ALA A 41 22.62 6.37 3.08
CA ALA A 41 22.24 5.26 2.21
C ALA A 41 20.74 4.95 2.30
N LYS A 42 20.15 4.98 3.49
CA LYS A 42 18.72 4.79 3.73
C LYS A 42 17.87 5.77 2.90
N LYS A 43 18.28 7.03 2.81
CA LYS A 43 17.56 8.06 2.03
C LYS A 43 17.58 7.80 0.53
N GLN A 44 18.50 6.99 0.04
CA GLN A 44 18.60 6.62 -1.38
C GLN A 44 17.71 5.42 -1.74
N THR A 45 17.01 4.82 -0.78
CA THR A 45 16.11 3.70 -1.05
C THR A 45 14.80 4.17 -1.67
N ILE A 46 14.24 3.37 -2.59
CA ILE A 46 12.93 3.63 -3.19
C ILE A 46 11.84 3.77 -2.10
N ALA A 47 11.88 2.90 -1.09
CA ALA A 47 10.92 2.92 0.00
C ALA A 47 10.96 4.24 0.80
N TYR A 48 12.16 4.74 1.11
CA TYR A 48 12.31 6.01 1.81
C TYR A 48 11.72 7.17 1.00
N GLY A 49 12.07 7.27 -0.29
CA GLY A 49 11.53 8.32 -1.16
C GLY A 49 10.01 8.27 -1.33
N ILE A 50 9.42 7.06 -1.41
CA ILE A 50 7.96 6.92 -1.44
C ILE A 50 7.33 7.42 -0.14
N LEU A 51 7.85 7.00 1.02
CA LEU A 51 7.34 7.43 2.32
C LEU A 51 7.48 8.94 2.53
N GLU A 52 8.63 9.52 2.16
CA GLU A 52 8.89 10.95 2.26
C GLU A 52 7.89 11.77 1.43
N ASN A 53 7.62 11.36 0.20
CA ASN A 53 6.69 12.04 -0.71
C ASN A 53 5.22 11.98 -0.24
N HIS A 54 4.85 10.99 0.57
CA HIS A 54 3.48 10.81 1.08
C HIS A 54 3.32 11.21 2.54
N ASN A 55 4.41 11.59 3.20
CA ASN A 55 4.40 12.00 4.59
C ASN A 55 4.07 13.49 4.74
N THR A 56 3.01 13.78 5.46
CA THR A 56 2.55 15.15 5.74
C THR A 56 3.02 15.71 7.07
N SER A 57 3.71 14.90 7.89
CA SER A 57 4.16 15.35 9.22
C SER A 57 5.44 16.21 9.19
N GLY A 58 6.22 16.13 8.13
CA GLY A 58 7.57 16.69 8.07
C GLY A 58 8.60 15.96 8.95
N ASN A 59 8.22 14.87 9.61
CA ASN A 59 9.09 14.06 10.48
C ASN A 59 9.12 12.62 9.98
N MET A 60 10.29 12.15 9.57
CA MET A 60 10.45 10.77 9.04
C MET A 60 10.48 9.70 10.12
N GLU A 61 10.50 10.03 11.39
CA GLU A 61 10.34 9.05 12.47
C GLU A 61 8.87 8.82 12.83
N LYS A 62 8.04 9.88 12.68
CA LYS A 62 6.61 9.85 12.99
C LYS A 62 5.82 10.25 11.74
N LEU A 63 5.48 9.27 10.95
CA LEU A 63 4.86 9.49 9.65
C LEU A 63 3.35 9.74 9.79
N LYS A 64 2.86 10.66 8.95
CA LYS A 64 1.43 10.91 8.70
C LYS A 64 1.17 10.76 7.21
N ILE A 65 0.84 9.56 6.81
CA ILE A 65 0.78 9.17 5.41
C ILE A 65 -0.59 9.48 4.79
N LYS A 66 -0.55 10.05 3.60
CA LYS A 66 -1.68 10.15 2.66
C LYS A 66 -1.44 9.21 1.50
N PHE A 67 -2.44 8.39 1.19
CA PHE A 67 -2.37 7.45 0.07
C PHE A 67 -2.86 8.09 -1.22
N ASP A 68 -2.36 7.61 -2.37
CA ASP A 68 -2.82 8.05 -3.69
C ASP A 68 -4.16 7.41 -4.07
N LYS A 69 -4.38 6.17 -3.66
CA LYS A 69 -5.53 5.37 -4.10
C LYS A 69 -5.95 4.39 -3.01
N LEU A 70 -7.24 4.06 -2.99
CA LEU A 70 -7.81 3.03 -2.14
C LEU A 70 -8.37 1.89 -3.00
N THR A 71 -8.36 0.68 -2.45
CA THR A 71 -8.99 -0.49 -3.07
C THR A 71 -9.61 -1.41 -2.02
N SER A 72 -10.79 -1.91 -2.30
CA SER A 72 -11.52 -2.83 -1.42
C SER A 72 -12.28 -3.87 -2.24
N HIS A 73 -12.66 -4.93 -1.57
CA HIS A 73 -13.52 -5.96 -2.15
C HIS A 73 -14.90 -6.00 -1.44
N ASP A 74 -15.81 -6.74 -2.03
CA ASP A 74 -17.22 -6.83 -1.64
C ASP A 74 -17.47 -7.19 -0.16
N ILE A 75 -16.62 -8.00 0.46
CA ILE A 75 -16.74 -8.33 1.89
C ILE A 75 -16.49 -7.10 2.78
N THR A 76 -15.67 -6.16 2.34
CA THR A 76 -15.15 -5.09 3.20
C THR A 76 -15.70 -3.71 2.88
N PHE A 77 -15.94 -3.37 1.60
CA PHE A 77 -16.31 -1.99 1.23
C PHE A 77 -17.65 -1.56 1.82
N VAL A 78 -18.59 -2.48 2.03
CA VAL A 78 -19.91 -2.17 2.59
C VAL A 78 -19.76 -1.53 3.96
N GLY A 79 -19.09 -2.21 4.90
CA GLY A 79 -18.87 -1.70 6.25
C GLY A 79 -18.03 -0.43 6.28
N ILE A 80 -16.99 -0.34 5.43
CA ILE A 80 -16.14 0.84 5.31
C ILE A 80 -16.97 2.07 4.90
N ILE A 81 -17.76 1.95 3.83
CA ILE A 81 -18.54 3.07 3.32
C ILE A 81 -19.68 3.44 4.27
N GLN A 82 -20.33 2.46 4.91
CA GLN A 82 -21.37 2.73 5.91
C GLN A 82 -20.80 3.53 7.08
N THR A 83 -19.63 3.13 7.61
CA THR A 83 -18.96 3.83 8.70
C THR A 83 -18.54 5.24 8.27
N ALA A 84 -17.95 5.39 7.08
CA ALA A 84 -17.57 6.70 6.57
C ALA A 84 -18.80 7.62 6.35
N ARG A 85 -19.93 7.08 5.87
CA ARG A 85 -21.20 7.83 5.75
C ARG A 85 -21.71 8.33 7.08
N ALA A 86 -21.73 7.46 8.09
CA ALA A 86 -22.13 7.83 9.45
C ALA A 86 -21.22 8.92 10.03
N SER A 87 -19.99 9.01 9.55
CA SER A 87 -18.98 9.99 9.97
C SER A 87 -18.88 11.22 9.07
N GLY A 88 -19.83 11.42 8.13
CA GLY A 88 -19.92 12.64 7.32
C GLY A 88 -19.30 12.58 5.93
N LEU A 89 -19.10 11.39 5.37
CA LEU A 89 -18.62 11.23 3.99
C LEU A 89 -19.60 11.85 2.98
N THR A 90 -19.10 12.77 2.16
CA THR A 90 -19.88 13.42 1.09
C THR A 90 -19.39 13.02 -0.30
N LYS A 91 -18.09 12.73 -0.45
CA LYS A 91 -17.44 12.35 -1.71
C LYS A 91 -16.17 11.57 -1.37
N PHE A 92 -15.75 10.65 -2.22
CA PHE A 92 -14.42 10.04 -2.08
C PHE A 92 -13.34 11.07 -2.39
N PRO A 93 -12.44 11.38 -1.44
CA PRO A 93 -11.43 12.42 -1.61
C PRO A 93 -10.29 12.01 -2.56
N ILE A 94 -10.07 10.71 -2.70
CA ILE A 94 -9.06 10.10 -3.58
C ILE A 94 -9.71 8.95 -4.35
N PRO A 95 -9.13 8.49 -5.47
CA PRO A 95 -9.66 7.35 -6.22
C PRO A 95 -9.86 6.13 -5.32
N TYR A 96 -11.07 5.63 -5.28
CA TYR A 96 -11.43 4.42 -4.52
C TYR A 96 -12.05 3.38 -5.45
N VAL A 97 -11.45 2.21 -5.49
CA VAL A 97 -11.86 1.09 -6.34
C VAL A 97 -12.58 0.05 -5.51
N LEU A 98 -13.80 -0.25 -5.92
CA LEU A 98 -14.70 -1.24 -5.30
C LEU A 98 -14.76 -2.46 -6.21
N THR A 99 -14.11 -3.56 -5.81
CA THR A 99 -14.08 -4.80 -6.59
C THR A 99 -15.02 -5.84 -6.01
N ASN A 100 -15.67 -6.62 -6.85
CA ASN A 100 -16.61 -7.66 -6.46
C ASN A 100 -16.00 -9.06 -6.73
N CYS A 101 -14.98 -9.40 -5.95
CA CYS A 101 -14.14 -10.56 -6.26
C CYS A 101 -14.15 -11.67 -5.21
N HIS A 102 -14.54 -11.40 -3.96
CA HIS A 102 -14.58 -12.41 -2.91
C HIS A 102 -15.90 -13.17 -2.89
N ASN A 103 -16.99 -12.44 -2.95
CA ASN A 103 -18.35 -12.99 -3.01
C ASN A 103 -18.92 -12.92 -4.43
N SER A 104 -18.08 -12.97 -5.44
CA SER A 104 -18.49 -12.97 -6.86
C SER A 104 -19.20 -14.24 -7.30
N LEU A 105 -19.72 -15.01 -6.36
CA LEU A 105 -20.46 -16.23 -6.59
C LEU A 105 -21.90 -15.93 -7.04
N CYS A 106 -22.04 -15.13 -8.06
CA CYS A 106 -23.34 -14.85 -8.69
C CYS A 106 -24.08 -16.13 -9.14
N ALA A 107 -23.34 -17.21 -9.30
CA ALA A 107 -23.90 -18.51 -9.63
C ALA A 107 -24.52 -19.25 -8.44
N VAL A 108 -24.30 -18.80 -7.21
CA VAL A 108 -24.79 -19.49 -6.00
C VAL A 108 -26.12 -18.91 -5.51
N GLY A 109 -26.60 -17.82 -6.11
CA GLY A 109 -27.94 -17.29 -5.85
C GLY A 109 -28.16 -16.72 -4.47
N GLY A 110 -27.14 -16.13 -3.86
CA GLY A 110 -27.26 -15.47 -2.58
C GLY A 110 -27.65 -13.99 -2.74
N THR A 111 -28.83 -13.60 -2.30
CA THR A 111 -29.32 -12.20 -2.36
C THR A 111 -28.38 -11.23 -1.62
N ILE A 112 -27.71 -11.67 -0.54
CA ILE A 112 -26.78 -10.85 0.24
C ILE A 112 -25.61 -10.37 -0.64
N ASN A 113 -25.04 -11.24 -1.48
CA ASN A 113 -23.94 -10.86 -2.35
C ASN A 113 -24.37 -9.88 -3.46
N GLU A 114 -25.57 -10.07 -3.97
CA GLU A 114 -26.17 -9.16 -4.97
C GLU A 114 -26.45 -7.79 -4.37
N ASP A 115 -26.93 -7.74 -3.12
CA ASP A 115 -27.14 -6.49 -2.40
C ASP A 115 -25.81 -5.74 -2.15
N ASP A 116 -24.75 -6.46 -1.79
CA ASP A 116 -23.40 -5.87 -1.64
C ASP A 116 -22.88 -5.30 -2.96
N HIS A 117 -23.09 -6.01 -4.07
CA HIS A 117 -22.70 -5.55 -5.40
C HIS A 117 -23.50 -4.32 -5.83
N LEU A 118 -24.82 -4.31 -5.61
CA LEU A 118 -25.67 -3.16 -5.88
C LEU A 118 -25.29 -1.95 -5.00
N PHE A 119 -24.97 -2.21 -3.73
CA PHE A 119 -24.46 -1.18 -2.83
C PHE A 119 -23.16 -0.59 -3.35
N GLY A 120 -22.19 -1.41 -3.75
CA GLY A 120 -20.92 -0.96 -4.31
C GLY A 120 -21.11 -0.10 -5.58
N LEU A 121 -21.96 -0.54 -6.51
CA LEU A 121 -22.29 0.21 -7.73
C LEU A 121 -22.91 1.56 -7.42
N THR A 122 -23.91 1.60 -6.54
CA THR A 122 -24.61 2.83 -6.18
C THR A 122 -23.71 3.80 -5.42
N CYS A 123 -22.85 3.29 -4.54
CA CYS A 123 -21.86 4.09 -3.82
C CYS A 123 -20.78 4.66 -4.75
N ALA A 124 -20.27 3.87 -5.69
CA ALA A 124 -19.33 4.37 -6.70
C ALA A 124 -19.92 5.52 -7.51
N LYS A 125 -21.17 5.38 -7.97
CA LYS A 125 -21.89 6.46 -8.67
C LYS A 125 -22.10 7.69 -7.79
N LYS A 126 -22.50 7.49 -6.54
CA LYS A 126 -22.85 8.59 -5.62
C LYS A 126 -21.61 9.36 -5.15
N TYR A 127 -20.54 8.68 -4.82
CA TYR A 127 -19.35 9.28 -4.19
C TYR A 127 -18.17 9.48 -5.15
N GLY A 128 -18.28 9.03 -6.41
CA GLY A 128 -17.23 9.21 -7.43
C GLY A 128 -16.14 8.15 -7.41
N GLY A 129 -16.51 6.88 -7.10
CA GLY A 129 -15.59 5.74 -7.11
C GLY A 129 -15.55 5.00 -8.45
N VAL A 130 -14.68 4.00 -8.50
CA VAL A 130 -14.58 3.03 -9.60
C VAL A 130 -15.19 1.71 -9.16
N TYR A 131 -16.19 1.24 -9.90
CA TYR A 131 -16.82 -0.05 -9.65
C TYR A 131 -16.29 -1.10 -10.62
N VAL A 132 -15.79 -2.21 -10.10
CA VAL A 132 -15.36 -3.37 -10.88
C VAL A 132 -16.37 -4.49 -10.69
N PRO A 133 -17.13 -4.87 -11.73
CA PRO A 133 -18.15 -5.91 -11.65
C PRO A 133 -17.59 -7.27 -11.25
N PRO A 134 -18.42 -8.18 -10.71
CA PRO A 134 -18.03 -9.58 -10.50
C PRO A 134 -17.57 -10.20 -11.82
N HIS A 135 -16.70 -11.21 -11.70
CA HIS A 135 -16.10 -11.97 -12.81
C HIS A 135 -15.17 -11.21 -13.76
N GLN A 136 -14.92 -9.93 -13.50
CA GLN A 136 -13.99 -9.14 -14.33
C GLN A 136 -12.54 -9.25 -13.87
N ALA A 137 -12.29 -9.07 -12.59
CA ALA A 137 -10.95 -9.21 -12.03
C ALA A 137 -11.01 -9.39 -10.52
N VAL A 138 -10.05 -10.11 -9.96
CA VAL A 138 -9.78 -10.07 -8.52
C VAL A 138 -9.10 -8.75 -8.14
N ILE A 139 -9.32 -8.30 -6.91
CA ILE A 139 -8.81 -7.01 -6.41
C ILE A 139 -7.32 -6.79 -6.72
N HIS A 140 -6.48 -7.80 -6.46
CA HIS A 140 -5.03 -7.66 -6.61
C HIS A 140 -4.57 -7.62 -8.05
N GLN A 141 -5.24 -8.35 -8.94
CA GLN A 141 -4.95 -8.30 -10.36
C GLN A 141 -5.32 -6.93 -10.92
N PHE A 142 -6.54 -6.47 -10.64
CA PHE A 142 -6.97 -5.14 -11.06
C PHE A 142 -6.04 -4.04 -10.53
N ALA A 143 -5.66 -4.12 -9.24
CA ALA A 143 -4.79 -3.14 -8.64
C ALA A 143 -3.39 -3.12 -9.24
N ARG A 144 -2.82 -4.28 -9.57
CA ARG A 144 -1.51 -4.37 -10.24
C ARG A 144 -1.53 -3.79 -11.65
N GLU A 145 -2.58 -4.06 -12.40
CA GLU A 145 -2.69 -3.67 -13.80
C GLU A 145 -3.13 -2.20 -13.96
N MET A 146 -4.02 -1.71 -13.10
CA MET A 146 -4.69 -0.43 -13.27
C MET A 146 -4.30 0.64 -12.25
N LEU A 147 -3.81 0.26 -11.09
CA LEU A 147 -3.54 1.21 -10.00
C LEU A 147 -2.06 1.36 -9.67
N ALA A 148 -1.29 0.27 -9.77
CA ALA A 148 0.12 0.27 -9.40
C ALA A 148 0.95 1.16 -10.34
N GLY A 149 2.02 1.69 -9.82
CA GLY A 149 2.98 2.52 -10.55
C GLY A 149 4.14 2.94 -9.67
N GLY A 150 5.26 3.27 -10.30
CA GLY A 150 6.45 3.70 -9.57
C GLY A 150 6.19 4.90 -8.66
N GLY A 151 6.60 4.80 -7.42
CA GLY A 151 6.45 5.88 -6.44
C GLY A 151 5.05 6.07 -5.87
N LYS A 152 4.09 5.19 -6.18
CA LYS A 152 2.71 5.29 -5.67
C LYS A 152 2.51 4.58 -4.34
N MET A 153 1.54 5.07 -3.55
CA MET A 153 1.05 4.40 -2.34
C MET A 153 -0.42 4.03 -2.49
N ILE A 154 -0.73 2.75 -2.22
CA ILE A 154 -2.08 2.19 -2.28
C ILE A 154 -2.44 1.58 -0.93
N LEU A 155 -3.60 1.95 -0.40
CA LEU A 155 -4.17 1.31 0.78
C LEU A 155 -5.33 0.39 0.36
N GLY A 156 -5.27 -0.86 0.78
CA GLY A 156 -6.31 -1.83 0.51
C GLY A 156 -6.89 -2.43 1.78
N SER A 157 -8.15 -2.83 1.73
CA SER A 157 -8.81 -3.53 2.82
C SER A 157 -8.52 -5.02 2.89
N ASP A 158 -7.67 -5.52 2.01
CA ASP A 158 -7.23 -6.91 1.98
C ASP A 158 -5.75 -7.02 2.39
N SER A 159 -5.44 -7.98 3.26
CA SER A 159 -4.09 -8.20 3.79
C SER A 159 -3.05 -8.57 2.73
N HIS A 160 -3.46 -9.04 1.55
CA HIS A 160 -2.59 -9.34 0.42
C HIS A 160 -2.32 -8.12 -0.49
N THR A 161 -2.72 -6.93 -0.08
CA THR A 161 -2.38 -5.69 -0.80
C THR A 161 -0.89 -5.43 -0.70
N ARG A 162 -0.11 -5.96 -1.66
CA ARG A 162 1.36 -5.92 -1.71
C ARG A 162 1.81 -5.87 -3.17
N TYR A 163 2.27 -4.71 -3.64
CA TYR A 163 2.60 -4.49 -5.06
C TYR A 163 4.02 -3.93 -5.24
N GLY A 164 4.93 -4.27 -4.33
CA GLY A 164 6.30 -3.74 -4.29
C GLY A 164 7.11 -4.01 -5.55
N ALA A 165 6.89 -5.15 -6.22
CA ALA A 165 7.57 -5.48 -7.47
C ALA A 165 7.29 -4.51 -8.63
N LEU A 166 6.25 -3.67 -8.51
CA LEU A 166 5.88 -2.66 -9.49
C LEU A 166 6.31 -1.25 -9.06
N GLY A 167 7.20 -1.15 -8.08
CA GLY A 167 7.64 0.13 -7.51
C GLY A 167 6.56 0.86 -6.73
N THR A 168 5.51 0.16 -6.32
CA THR A 168 4.38 0.69 -5.55
C THR A 168 4.47 0.22 -4.11
N MET A 169 4.36 1.14 -3.17
CA MET A 169 4.18 0.77 -1.77
C MET A 169 2.69 0.56 -1.50
N ALA A 170 2.29 -0.71 -1.42
CA ALA A 170 0.91 -1.07 -1.15
C ALA A 170 0.79 -1.71 0.23
N MET A 171 -0.19 -1.26 1.00
CA MET A 171 -0.44 -1.69 2.36
C MET A 171 -1.85 -2.25 2.48
N GLY A 172 -1.97 -3.42 3.09
CA GLY A 172 -3.25 -4.01 3.44
C GLY A 172 -3.55 -3.77 4.91
N GLU A 173 -4.68 -3.13 5.17
CA GLU A 173 -5.10 -2.74 6.51
C GLU A 173 -6.58 -3.01 6.74
N GLY A 174 -7.01 -2.90 7.99
CA GLY A 174 -8.43 -3.02 8.35
C GLY A 174 -9.26 -1.82 7.90
N GLY A 175 -10.58 -2.03 7.88
CA GLY A 175 -11.55 -1.01 7.49
C GLY A 175 -11.38 0.37 8.13
N PRO A 176 -11.06 0.48 9.43
CA PRO A 176 -10.89 1.78 10.08
C PRO A 176 -9.84 2.68 9.42
N GLU A 177 -8.74 2.12 8.93
CA GLU A 177 -7.71 2.92 8.26
C GLU A 177 -8.18 3.47 6.90
N LEU A 178 -8.98 2.70 6.17
CA LEU A 178 -9.60 3.20 4.94
C LEU A 178 -10.63 4.30 5.25
N VAL A 179 -11.42 4.14 6.31
CA VAL A 179 -12.37 5.19 6.76
C VAL A 179 -11.64 6.49 7.06
N LYS A 180 -10.49 6.45 7.75
CA LYS A 180 -9.67 7.65 7.99
C LYS A 180 -9.27 8.34 6.69
N GLN A 181 -8.82 7.58 5.67
CA GLN A 181 -8.47 8.16 4.38
C GLN A 181 -9.70 8.76 3.66
N LEU A 182 -10.86 8.09 3.72
CA LEU A 182 -12.11 8.61 3.16
C LEU A 182 -12.59 9.90 3.86
N LEU A 183 -12.20 10.12 5.10
CA LEU A 183 -12.49 11.34 5.86
C LEU A 183 -11.32 12.35 5.83
N ASN A 184 -10.41 12.24 4.88
CA ASN A 184 -9.22 13.09 4.75
C ASN A 184 -8.26 13.08 5.94
N GLN A 185 -8.28 12.03 6.76
CA GLN A 185 -7.32 11.83 7.83
C GLN A 185 -6.07 11.11 7.32
N THR A 186 -5.05 10.98 8.17
CA THR A 186 -3.79 10.34 7.85
C THR A 186 -3.70 8.93 8.42
N TYR A 187 -2.85 8.11 7.82
CA TYR A 187 -2.36 6.87 8.41
C TYR A 187 -1.11 7.20 9.23
N ASP A 188 -1.23 7.09 10.54
CA ASP A 188 -0.17 7.46 11.45
C ASP A 188 0.66 6.23 11.81
N CYS A 189 1.95 6.27 11.53
CA CYS A 189 2.88 5.17 11.82
C CYS A 189 4.28 5.66 12.19
N LEU A 190 5.09 4.74 12.71
CA LEU A 190 6.49 4.96 13.01
C LEU A 190 7.35 4.28 11.95
N LEU A 191 8.40 4.96 11.50
CA LEU A 191 9.39 4.35 10.63
C LEU A 191 10.35 3.51 11.49
N TYR A 192 10.12 2.21 11.54
CA TYR A 192 11.04 1.28 12.17
C TYR A 192 12.13 0.88 11.20
N THR A 193 13.38 1.05 11.64
CA THR A 193 14.56 0.59 10.90
C THR A 193 15.03 -0.79 11.35
N SER A 194 14.34 -1.39 12.32
CA SER A 194 14.67 -2.72 12.81
C SER A 194 14.16 -3.79 11.85
N PRO A 195 14.98 -4.76 11.45
CA PRO A 195 14.48 -5.92 10.73
C PRO A 195 13.55 -6.68 11.66
N SER A 196 12.28 -6.74 11.29
CA SER A 196 11.34 -7.63 11.97
C SER A 196 11.69 -9.07 11.59
N PRO A 197 12.05 -9.93 12.52
CA PRO A 197 12.16 -11.35 12.25
C PRO A 197 10.76 -11.95 12.23
N ARG A 198 10.10 -11.91 11.09
CA ARG A 198 8.88 -12.67 10.83
C ARG A 198 8.91 -13.26 9.43
#